data_c1ebb9f6d1cdecc252ba64f6b7e93e16
#
_entry.id   c1ebb9f6d1cdecc252ba64f6b7e93e16
#
_cell.length_a   1.000
_cell.length_b   1.000
_cell.length_c   1.000
_cell.angle_alpha   90.00
_cell.angle_beta   90.00
_cell.angle_gamma   90.00
#
_symmetry.space_group_name_H-M   'P 1'
#
loop_
_entity.id
_entity.type
_entity.pdbx_description
1 polymer ?
#
loop_
_entity_poly.entity_id
_entity_poly.type
_entity_poly.pdbx_seq_one_letter_code
_entity_poly.pdbx_strand_id
1 'polypeptide(L)'
;MAGLGLRIRARRRARGLALEQLARLSGVSRSMVSDVERGTKTPTVLLLDRLATALGTSISGLLDDPAANALVLLRAEHQRVVRDPAGWERRILSPVLPGVEFEFMRTVLGPRVDAGEFSPHQPGSREYVAVESGRLTLTVDGRASTLESGDSAYFPGDCRHAFANSGDAECVYYLVMDLGTVGSHRDRGRGGVGG
;
A
#
# COMPACT_ATOMS: atom_id res chain seq x y z
N MET A 1 17.16 -4.86 -4.03
CA MET A 1 18.31 -4.08 -3.47
C MET A 1 19.17 -3.39 -4.53
N ALA A 2 19.25 -3.88 -5.77
CA ALA A 2 20.03 -3.23 -6.85
C ALA A 2 19.59 -1.78 -7.18
N GLY A 3 18.36 -1.39 -6.92
CA GLY A 3 17.86 -0.04 -7.22
C GLY A 3 18.31 1.08 -6.28
N LEU A 4 18.61 0.81 -5.00
CA LEU A 4 18.92 1.86 -4.02
C LEU A 4 20.22 2.63 -4.36
N GLY A 5 21.30 1.91 -4.69
CA GLY A 5 22.57 2.53 -5.07
C GLY A 5 22.44 3.41 -6.31
N LEU A 6 21.69 2.94 -7.31
CA LEU A 6 21.41 3.72 -8.52
C LEU A 6 20.60 5.00 -8.20
N ARG A 7 19.63 4.92 -7.29
CA ARG A 7 18.83 6.09 -6.85
C ARG A 7 19.68 7.11 -6.11
N ILE A 8 20.54 6.67 -5.18
CA ILE A 8 21.48 7.56 -4.48
C ILE A 8 22.38 8.26 -5.49
N ARG A 9 22.94 7.52 -6.45
CA ARG A 9 23.78 8.08 -7.52
C ARG A 9 23.02 9.07 -8.40
N ALA A 10 21.80 8.76 -8.80
CA ALA A 10 20.95 9.64 -9.60
C ALA A 10 20.67 10.97 -8.87
N ARG A 11 20.26 10.90 -7.57
CA ARG A 11 20.02 12.11 -6.76
C ARG A 11 21.29 12.94 -6.54
N ARG A 12 22.42 12.30 -6.29
CA ARG A 12 23.71 13.01 -6.19
C ARG A 12 24.02 13.77 -7.47
N ARG A 13 23.88 13.12 -8.63
CA ARG A 13 24.11 13.73 -9.94
C ARG A 13 23.14 14.87 -10.24
N ALA A 14 21.86 14.68 -9.93
CA ALA A 14 20.83 15.72 -10.10
C ALA A 14 21.14 17.00 -9.30
N ARG A 15 21.87 16.87 -8.17
CA ARG A 15 22.37 18.01 -7.36
C ARG A 15 23.75 18.49 -7.79
N GLY A 16 24.32 17.98 -8.87
CA GLY A 16 25.65 18.37 -9.36
C GLY A 16 26.82 17.99 -8.43
N LEU A 17 26.58 17.06 -7.47
CA LEU A 17 27.58 16.69 -6.47
C LEU A 17 28.56 15.64 -7.00
N ALA A 18 29.89 15.88 -6.81
CA ALA A 18 30.89 14.82 -6.95
C ALA A 18 30.82 13.83 -5.77
N LEU A 19 31.43 12.64 -5.91
CA LEU A 19 31.48 11.64 -4.82
C LEU A 19 32.12 12.19 -3.55
N GLU A 20 33.20 12.97 -3.69
CA GLU A 20 33.91 13.63 -2.59
C GLU A 20 33.04 14.64 -1.86
N GLN A 21 32.20 15.37 -2.58
CA GLN A 21 31.30 16.36 -1.99
C GLN A 21 30.20 15.69 -1.17
N LEU A 22 29.58 14.60 -1.71
CA LEU A 22 28.60 13.84 -0.95
C LEU A 22 29.23 13.17 0.28
N ALA A 23 30.45 12.64 0.16
CA ALA A 23 31.20 12.07 1.27
C ALA A 23 31.40 13.08 2.40
N ARG A 24 31.84 14.30 2.08
CA ARG A 24 32.00 15.38 3.07
C ARG A 24 30.67 15.78 3.72
N LEU A 25 29.62 15.98 2.92
CA LEU A 25 28.31 16.42 3.42
C LEU A 25 27.65 15.40 4.32
N SER A 26 27.85 14.11 4.03
CA SER A 26 27.26 13.00 4.78
C SER A 26 28.11 12.48 5.94
N GLY A 27 29.39 12.91 6.03
CA GLY A 27 30.36 12.33 6.96
C GLY A 27 30.65 10.85 6.70
N VAL A 28 30.43 10.37 5.46
CA VAL A 28 30.67 8.98 5.02
C VAL A 28 31.92 8.97 4.12
N SER A 29 32.77 7.97 4.24
CA SER A 29 33.97 7.89 3.39
C SER A 29 33.60 7.79 1.90
N ARG A 30 34.40 8.37 1.02
CA ARG A 30 34.22 8.32 -0.43
C ARG A 30 34.11 6.88 -0.96
N SER A 31 34.95 5.97 -0.44
CA SER A 31 34.90 4.55 -0.83
C SER A 31 33.55 3.94 -0.48
N MET A 32 33.05 4.19 0.74
CA MET A 32 31.76 3.67 1.19
C MET A 32 30.59 4.22 0.35
N VAL A 33 30.58 5.53 0.04
CA VAL A 33 29.57 6.12 -0.87
C VAL A 33 29.63 5.43 -2.24
N SER A 34 30.83 5.23 -2.79
CA SER A 34 31.01 4.54 -4.08
C SER A 34 30.54 3.09 -4.04
N ASP A 35 30.84 2.36 -2.96
CA ASP A 35 30.41 0.96 -2.78
C ASP A 35 28.88 0.84 -2.69
N VAL A 36 28.24 1.74 -1.96
CA VAL A 36 26.77 1.80 -1.86
C VAL A 36 26.16 2.15 -3.22
N GLU A 37 26.69 3.14 -3.94
CA GLU A 37 26.17 3.52 -5.26
C GLU A 37 26.30 2.38 -6.30
N ARG A 38 27.34 1.54 -6.20
CA ARG A 38 27.51 0.35 -7.05
C ARG A 38 26.71 -0.86 -6.57
N GLY A 39 26.11 -0.79 -5.39
CA GLY A 39 25.37 -1.91 -4.81
C GLY A 39 26.29 -3.03 -4.29
N THR A 40 27.60 -2.79 -4.15
CA THR A 40 28.57 -3.75 -3.61
C THR A 40 28.53 -3.83 -2.09
N LYS A 41 27.94 -2.81 -1.44
CA LYS A 41 27.68 -2.80 0.00
C LYS A 41 26.26 -2.32 0.31
N THR A 42 25.64 -2.99 1.26
CA THR A 42 24.34 -2.59 1.81
C THR A 42 24.57 -1.57 2.93
N PRO A 43 24.02 -0.35 2.84
CA PRO A 43 24.15 0.64 3.89
C PRO A 43 23.35 0.23 5.13
N THR A 44 23.87 0.53 6.32
CA THR A 44 23.07 0.51 7.54
C THR A 44 22.05 1.64 7.51
N VAL A 45 21.00 1.56 8.34
CA VAL A 45 19.98 2.62 8.45
C VAL A 45 20.61 3.98 8.80
N LEU A 46 21.58 3.99 9.73
CA LEU A 46 22.28 5.20 10.11
C LEU A 46 23.10 5.82 8.97
N LEU A 47 23.75 4.97 8.16
CA LEU A 47 24.51 5.43 6.99
C LEU A 47 23.55 5.96 5.91
N LEU A 48 22.43 5.30 5.71
CA LEU A 48 21.41 5.71 4.77
C LEU A 48 20.79 7.06 5.16
N ASP A 49 20.54 7.28 6.45
CA ASP A 49 20.03 8.55 6.98
C ASP A 49 20.99 9.72 6.72
N ARG A 50 22.29 9.52 6.97
CA ARG A 50 23.32 10.52 6.67
C ARG A 50 23.39 10.87 5.19
N LEU A 51 23.29 9.87 4.31
CA LEU A 51 23.26 10.09 2.86
C LEU A 51 21.96 10.80 2.44
N ALA A 52 20.81 10.43 3.01
CA ALA A 52 19.53 11.07 2.75
C ALA A 52 19.58 12.56 3.13
N THR A 53 20.00 12.87 4.35
CA THR A 53 20.17 14.24 4.85
C THR A 53 21.11 15.06 3.95
N ALA A 54 22.27 14.50 3.59
CA ALA A 54 23.23 15.16 2.70
C ALA A 54 22.67 15.38 1.28
N LEU A 55 21.72 14.54 0.85
CA LEU A 55 21.02 14.67 -0.42
C LEU A 55 19.72 15.50 -0.32
N GLY A 56 19.40 16.07 0.85
CA GLY A 56 18.21 16.91 1.07
C GLY A 56 16.90 16.12 0.89
N THR A 57 16.88 14.85 1.32
CA THR A 57 15.73 13.96 1.25
C THR A 57 15.62 13.14 2.53
N SER A 58 14.56 12.34 2.67
CA SER A 58 14.42 11.36 3.75
C SER A 58 14.88 9.96 3.30
N ILE A 59 15.03 9.03 4.24
CA ILE A 59 15.27 7.61 3.93
C ILE A 59 14.18 7.08 3.01
N SER A 60 12.89 7.36 3.33
CA SER A 60 11.77 6.99 2.47
C SER A 60 11.94 7.55 1.06
N GLY A 61 12.29 8.83 0.92
CA GLY A 61 12.55 9.44 -0.38
C GLY A 61 13.72 8.82 -1.15
N LEU A 62 14.71 8.22 -0.49
CA LEU A 62 15.75 7.41 -1.16
C LEU A 62 15.24 6.02 -1.56
N LEU A 63 14.27 5.49 -0.82
CA LEU A 63 13.65 4.20 -1.11
C LEU A 63 12.53 4.31 -2.16
N ASP A 64 11.92 5.50 -2.28
CA ASP A 64 10.90 5.78 -3.28
C ASP A 64 11.45 5.55 -4.69
N ASP A 65 10.75 4.73 -5.46
CA ASP A 65 11.04 4.53 -6.87
C ASP A 65 10.36 5.65 -7.67
N PRO A 66 11.09 6.43 -8.49
CA PRO A 66 10.46 7.37 -9.43
C PRO A 66 9.44 6.70 -10.35
N ALA A 67 9.56 5.40 -10.59
CA ALA A 67 8.58 4.61 -11.30
C ALA A 67 7.24 4.48 -10.55
N ALA A 68 7.20 4.70 -9.23
CA ALA A 68 5.97 4.73 -8.45
C ALA A 68 5.02 5.89 -8.86
N ASN A 69 5.55 6.93 -9.51
CA ASN A 69 4.76 8.04 -10.08
C ASN A 69 4.49 7.87 -11.59
N ALA A 70 4.88 6.76 -12.19
CA ALA A 70 4.60 6.48 -13.58
C ALA A 70 3.18 5.91 -13.74
N LEU A 71 2.54 6.19 -14.88
CA LEU A 71 1.31 5.50 -15.25
C LEU A 71 1.59 4.00 -15.37
N VAL A 72 0.99 3.21 -14.49
CA VAL A 72 1.01 1.74 -14.58
C VAL A 72 -0.30 1.28 -15.18
N LEU A 73 -0.24 0.72 -16.38
CA LEU A 73 -1.40 0.18 -17.07
C LEU A 73 -1.47 -1.34 -16.82
N LEU A 74 -2.43 -1.76 -16.00
CA LEU A 74 -2.68 -3.17 -15.73
C LEU A 74 -3.82 -3.67 -16.63
N ARG A 75 -3.47 -4.30 -17.75
CA ARG A 75 -4.44 -4.87 -18.69
C ARG A 75 -5.22 -6.01 -18.06
N ALA A 76 -6.47 -6.22 -18.50
CA ALA A 76 -7.38 -7.22 -17.93
C ALA A 76 -6.79 -8.65 -17.94
N GLU A 77 -6.06 -9.01 -18.99
CA GLU A 77 -5.38 -10.31 -19.14
C GLU A 77 -4.21 -10.50 -18.15
N HIS A 78 -3.67 -9.43 -17.60
CA HIS A 78 -2.58 -9.46 -16.61
C HIS A 78 -3.07 -9.29 -15.17
N GLN A 79 -4.37 -9.06 -14.96
CA GLN A 79 -4.95 -8.96 -13.64
C GLN A 79 -5.05 -10.34 -12.99
N ARG A 80 -4.59 -10.44 -11.75
CA ARG A 80 -4.70 -11.69 -10.98
C ARG A 80 -6.16 -11.97 -10.66
N VAL A 81 -6.59 -13.20 -10.92
CA VAL A 81 -7.93 -13.68 -10.60
C VAL A 81 -7.81 -14.84 -9.61
N VAL A 82 -8.56 -14.76 -8.53
CA VAL A 82 -8.73 -15.82 -7.53
C VAL A 82 -10.16 -16.33 -7.64
N ARG A 83 -10.31 -17.66 -7.71
CA ARG A 83 -11.61 -18.33 -7.71
C ARG A 83 -11.69 -19.27 -6.52
N ASP A 84 -12.80 -19.24 -5.83
CA ASP A 84 -13.04 -20.09 -4.68
C ASP A 84 -14.12 -21.12 -5.02
N PRO A 85 -13.95 -22.38 -4.59
CA PRO A 85 -14.98 -23.42 -4.78
C PRO A 85 -16.34 -23.08 -4.15
N ALA A 86 -16.40 -22.18 -3.16
CA ALA A 86 -17.64 -21.67 -2.60
C ALA A 86 -18.50 -20.87 -3.58
N GLY A 87 -17.96 -20.50 -4.75
CA GLY A 87 -18.71 -19.85 -5.82
C GLY A 87 -18.50 -18.34 -5.93
N TRP A 88 -17.33 -17.83 -5.50
CA TRP A 88 -16.96 -16.44 -5.74
C TRP A 88 -15.68 -16.31 -6.55
N GLU A 89 -15.57 -15.21 -7.28
CA GLU A 89 -14.37 -14.79 -8.02
C GLU A 89 -13.93 -13.40 -7.57
N ARG A 90 -12.64 -13.22 -7.36
CA ARG A 90 -12.02 -11.93 -7.06
C ARG A 90 -10.93 -11.60 -8.05
N ARG A 91 -11.02 -10.43 -8.65
CA ARG A 91 -10.05 -9.88 -9.59
C ARG A 91 -9.34 -8.69 -8.95
N ILE A 92 -8.01 -8.76 -8.89
CA ILE A 92 -7.18 -7.67 -8.35
C ILE A 92 -6.95 -6.65 -9.46
N LEU A 93 -7.40 -5.43 -9.23
CA LEU A 93 -7.37 -4.33 -10.20
C LEU A 93 -6.19 -3.38 -9.97
N SER A 94 -5.63 -3.38 -8.75
CA SER A 94 -4.47 -2.57 -8.39
C SER A 94 -3.16 -3.24 -8.78
N PRO A 95 -2.17 -2.52 -9.31
CA PRO A 95 -0.82 -3.04 -9.43
C PRO A 95 -0.15 -3.13 -8.05
N VAL A 96 0.80 -4.05 -7.91
CA VAL A 96 1.67 -4.08 -6.73
C VAL A 96 2.73 -3.00 -6.90
N LEU A 97 2.69 -1.99 -6.04
CA LEU A 97 3.64 -0.87 -6.05
C LEU A 97 4.43 -0.84 -4.73
N PRO A 98 5.77 -0.62 -4.78
CA PRO A 98 6.56 -0.50 -3.57
C PRO A 98 6.07 0.67 -2.68
N GLY A 99 5.86 0.41 -1.40
CA GLY A 99 5.43 1.41 -0.43
C GLY A 99 3.96 1.85 -0.53
N VAL A 100 3.18 1.17 -1.35
CA VAL A 100 1.73 1.36 -1.46
C VAL A 100 1.04 0.11 -0.94
N GLU A 101 0.42 0.21 0.22
CA GLU A 101 -0.34 -0.89 0.85
C GLU A 101 -1.84 -0.69 0.58
N PHE A 102 -2.18 -0.73 -0.69
CA PHE A 102 -3.52 -0.49 -1.19
C PHE A 102 -3.90 -1.57 -2.18
N GLU A 103 -5.07 -2.19 -1.97
CA GLU A 103 -5.64 -3.13 -2.93
C GLU A 103 -7.00 -2.64 -3.42
N PHE A 104 -7.19 -2.70 -4.73
CA PHE A 104 -8.47 -2.45 -5.38
C PHE A 104 -8.91 -3.72 -6.11
N MET A 105 -10.10 -4.21 -5.78
CA MET A 105 -10.59 -5.50 -6.22
C MET A 105 -12.01 -5.39 -6.75
N ARG A 106 -12.34 -6.21 -7.74
CA ARG A 106 -13.71 -6.49 -8.16
C ARG A 106 -14.04 -7.93 -7.75
N THR A 107 -15.11 -8.10 -7.00
CA THR A 107 -15.57 -9.42 -6.53
C THR A 107 -16.95 -9.73 -7.10
N VAL A 108 -17.11 -10.97 -7.50
CA VAL A 108 -18.36 -11.54 -7.97
C VAL A 108 -18.76 -12.67 -7.03
N LEU A 109 -19.94 -12.58 -6.41
CA LEU A 109 -20.54 -13.65 -5.65
C LEU A 109 -21.69 -14.26 -6.46
N GLY A 110 -21.65 -15.56 -6.70
CA GLY A 110 -22.77 -16.28 -7.28
C GLY A 110 -24.05 -16.17 -6.43
N PRO A 111 -25.19 -16.63 -6.93
CA PRO A 111 -26.43 -16.66 -6.16
C PRO A 111 -26.27 -17.49 -4.88
N ARG A 112 -26.74 -16.96 -3.75
CA ARG A 112 -26.72 -17.62 -2.41
C ARG A 112 -25.33 -18.03 -1.94
N VAL A 113 -24.29 -17.30 -2.36
CA VAL A 113 -22.90 -17.55 -1.97
C VAL A 113 -22.56 -16.76 -0.72
N ASP A 114 -22.01 -17.44 0.26
CA ASP A 114 -21.34 -16.87 1.42
C ASP A 114 -19.82 -16.99 1.23
N ALA A 115 -19.12 -15.87 1.18
CA ALA A 115 -17.66 -15.84 1.05
C ALA A 115 -16.94 -16.13 2.38
N GLY A 116 -17.69 -16.29 3.47
CA GLY A 116 -17.17 -16.53 4.80
C GLY A 116 -16.71 -15.28 5.54
N GLU A 117 -16.20 -15.51 6.75
CA GLU A 117 -15.68 -14.45 7.63
C GLU A 117 -14.19 -14.21 7.36
N PHE A 118 -13.81 -12.96 7.24
CA PHE A 118 -12.43 -12.50 7.11
C PHE A 118 -11.91 -12.03 8.47
N SER A 119 -10.66 -12.39 8.77
CA SER A 119 -9.97 -11.96 9.98
C SER A 119 -9.64 -10.47 9.92
N PRO A 120 -9.58 -9.79 11.08
CA PRO A 120 -9.13 -8.41 11.16
C PRO A 120 -7.78 -8.20 10.49
N HIS A 121 -7.66 -7.13 9.73
CA HIS A 121 -6.39 -6.66 9.20
C HIS A 121 -5.57 -5.93 10.28
N GLN A 122 -4.45 -5.33 9.90
CA GLN A 122 -3.63 -4.56 10.83
C GLN A 122 -4.38 -3.32 11.37
N PRO A 123 -4.08 -2.87 12.60
CA PRO A 123 -4.71 -1.69 13.18
C PRO A 123 -4.60 -0.46 12.29
N GLY A 124 -5.73 0.25 12.09
CA GLY A 124 -5.82 1.44 11.26
C GLY A 124 -6.06 1.17 9.79
N SER A 125 -6.21 -0.09 9.38
CA SER A 125 -6.69 -0.43 8.03
C SER A 125 -8.13 0.02 7.81
N ARG A 126 -8.49 0.23 6.55
CA ARG A 126 -9.80 0.74 6.14
C ARG A 126 -10.28 0.01 4.91
N GLU A 127 -11.57 -0.23 4.86
CA GLU A 127 -12.20 -0.83 3.68
C GLU A 127 -13.36 0.02 3.18
N TYR A 128 -13.49 0.05 1.86
CA TYR A 128 -14.55 0.73 1.14
C TYR A 128 -15.18 -0.25 0.17
N VAL A 129 -16.49 -0.39 0.23
CA VAL A 129 -17.28 -1.27 -0.63
C VAL A 129 -18.23 -0.45 -1.46
N ALA A 130 -18.39 -0.80 -2.74
CA ALA A 130 -19.41 -0.25 -3.61
C ALA A 130 -20.03 -1.37 -4.43
N VAL A 131 -21.36 -1.50 -4.40
CA VAL A 131 -22.12 -2.52 -5.11
C VAL A 131 -22.42 -2.05 -6.54
N GLU A 132 -21.90 -2.77 -7.53
CA GLU A 132 -22.18 -2.53 -8.95
C GLU A 132 -23.56 -3.07 -9.33
N SER A 133 -23.83 -4.33 -8.94
CA SER A 133 -25.10 -5.00 -9.25
C SER A 133 -25.43 -6.08 -8.23
N GLY A 134 -26.71 -6.39 -8.09
CA GLY A 134 -27.20 -7.39 -7.15
C GLY A 134 -27.35 -6.85 -5.74
N ARG A 135 -27.26 -7.76 -4.77
CA ARG A 135 -27.46 -7.47 -3.34
C ARG A 135 -26.32 -8.06 -2.52
N LEU A 136 -25.65 -7.24 -1.74
CA LEU A 136 -24.56 -7.63 -0.85
C LEU A 136 -25.00 -7.56 0.59
N THR A 137 -24.86 -8.65 1.34
CA THR A 137 -24.90 -8.63 2.80
C THR A 137 -23.48 -8.44 3.32
N LEU A 138 -23.22 -7.30 3.93
CA LEU A 138 -21.97 -6.98 4.63
C LEU A 138 -22.21 -7.15 6.13
N THR A 139 -21.41 -8.00 6.78
CA THR A 139 -21.41 -8.14 8.24
C THR A 139 -20.11 -7.55 8.79
N VAL A 140 -20.22 -6.64 9.75
CA VAL A 140 -19.07 -6.01 10.43
C VAL A 140 -19.30 -6.16 11.94
N ASP A 141 -18.36 -6.80 12.65
CA ASP A 141 -18.46 -7.12 14.08
C ASP A 141 -19.82 -7.72 14.48
N GLY A 142 -20.31 -8.67 13.66
CA GLY A 142 -21.58 -9.36 13.88
C GLY A 142 -22.84 -8.55 13.52
N ARG A 143 -22.71 -7.32 13.02
CA ARG A 143 -23.85 -6.51 12.55
C ARG A 143 -23.96 -6.61 11.04
N ALA A 144 -25.05 -7.19 10.57
CA ALA A 144 -25.33 -7.31 9.15
C ALA A 144 -26.02 -6.06 8.60
N SER A 145 -25.58 -5.64 7.42
CA SER A 145 -26.21 -4.59 6.61
C SER A 145 -26.39 -5.10 5.18
N THR A 146 -27.50 -4.76 4.56
CA THR A 146 -27.76 -5.09 3.16
C THR A 146 -27.48 -3.86 2.31
N LEU A 147 -26.67 -4.03 1.28
CA LEU A 147 -26.37 -3.02 0.28
C LEU A 147 -26.99 -3.46 -1.04
N GLU A 148 -27.71 -2.55 -1.67
CA GLU A 148 -28.29 -2.73 -3.01
C GLU A 148 -27.37 -2.13 -4.08
N SER A 149 -27.67 -2.39 -5.34
CA SER A 149 -26.95 -1.77 -6.47
C SER A 149 -26.88 -0.25 -6.35
N GLY A 150 -25.67 0.32 -6.42
CA GLY A 150 -25.38 1.74 -6.25
C GLY A 150 -25.04 2.15 -4.81
N ASP A 151 -25.29 1.30 -3.83
CA ASP A 151 -24.92 1.57 -2.44
C ASP A 151 -23.42 1.42 -2.22
N SER A 152 -22.92 2.14 -1.23
CA SER A 152 -21.54 2.02 -0.76
C SER A 152 -21.46 2.03 0.75
N ALA A 153 -20.41 1.41 1.29
CA ALA A 153 -20.12 1.37 2.70
C ALA A 153 -18.63 1.60 2.95
N TYR A 154 -18.33 2.14 4.13
CA TYR A 154 -17.01 2.26 4.70
C TYR A 154 -17.00 1.59 6.06
N PHE A 155 -15.94 0.86 6.39
CA PHE A 155 -15.73 0.31 7.73
C PHE A 155 -14.23 0.19 8.06
N PRO A 156 -13.85 0.18 9.36
CA PRO A 156 -12.50 -0.15 9.79
C PRO A 156 -12.16 -1.58 9.38
N GLY A 157 -11.01 -1.80 8.74
CA GLY A 157 -10.59 -3.14 8.31
C GLY A 157 -9.97 -3.98 9.45
N ASP A 158 -9.70 -3.38 10.60
CA ASP A 158 -9.16 -4.05 11.79
C ASP A 158 -10.24 -4.71 12.67
N CYS A 159 -11.37 -5.04 12.09
CA CYS A 159 -12.48 -5.78 12.70
C CYS A 159 -12.85 -7.04 11.90
N ARG A 160 -13.61 -7.95 12.50
CA ARG A 160 -14.16 -9.10 11.77
C ARG A 160 -15.23 -8.65 10.80
N HIS A 161 -15.17 -9.15 9.58
CA HIS A 161 -16.15 -8.80 8.56
C HIS A 161 -16.42 -9.98 7.63
N ALA A 162 -17.60 -9.99 7.01
CA ALA A 162 -18.02 -11.04 6.09
C ALA A 162 -18.85 -10.47 4.94
N PHE A 163 -18.77 -11.13 3.79
CA PHE A 163 -19.52 -10.76 2.59
C PHE A 163 -20.35 -11.96 2.13
N ALA A 164 -21.63 -11.74 1.88
CA ALA A 164 -22.53 -12.78 1.37
C ALA A 164 -23.50 -12.19 0.34
N ASN A 165 -23.88 -13.03 -0.60
CA ASN A 165 -24.99 -12.76 -1.51
C ASN A 165 -26.17 -13.65 -1.12
N SER A 166 -27.18 -13.10 -0.49
CA SER A 166 -28.41 -13.82 -0.12
C SER A 166 -29.46 -13.86 -1.23
N GLY A 167 -29.19 -13.20 -2.36
CA GLY A 167 -30.11 -13.12 -3.50
C GLY A 167 -30.01 -14.31 -4.46
N ASP A 168 -30.94 -14.36 -5.41
CA ASP A 168 -31.02 -15.41 -6.45
C ASP A 168 -30.28 -15.03 -7.75
N ALA A 169 -29.76 -13.80 -7.82
CA ALA A 169 -28.92 -13.30 -8.90
C ALA A 169 -27.48 -13.08 -8.43
N GLU A 170 -26.55 -12.98 -9.37
CA GLU A 170 -25.15 -12.64 -9.10
C GLU A 170 -25.04 -11.26 -8.44
N CYS A 171 -24.13 -11.13 -7.47
CA CYS A 171 -23.76 -9.85 -6.87
C CYS A 171 -22.34 -9.47 -7.28
N VAL A 172 -22.18 -8.25 -7.77
CA VAL A 172 -20.89 -7.69 -8.15
C VAL A 172 -20.60 -6.46 -7.30
N TYR A 173 -19.44 -6.43 -6.68
CA TYR A 173 -19.01 -5.28 -5.90
C TYR A 173 -17.52 -5.00 -6.05
N TYR A 174 -17.15 -3.75 -5.83
CA TYR A 174 -15.78 -3.32 -5.71
C TYR A 174 -15.40 -3.18 -4.24
N LEU A 175 -14.19 -3.59 -3.93
CA LEU A 175 -13.60 -3.48 -2.61
C LEU A 175 -12.26 -2.75 -2.73
N VAL A 176 -12.10 -1.71 -1.94
CA VAL A 176 -10.82 -1.03 -1.72
C VAL A 176 -10.37 -1.34 -0.31
N MET A 177 -9.17 -1.86 -0.18
CA MET A 177 -8.52 -2.15 1.09
C MET A 177 -7.28 -1.27 1.20
N ASP A 178 -7.29 -0.32 2.15
CA ASP A 178 -6.16 0.49 2.54
C ASP A 178 -5.60 -0.09 3.84
N LEU A 179 -4.47 -0.74 3.74
CA LEU A 179 -3.82 -1.36 4.91
C LEU A 179 -3.09 -0.33 5.79
N GLY A 180 -3.06 0.94 5.38
CA GLY A 180 -2.35 1.98 6.11
C GLY A 180 -0.83 1.83 6.00
N THR A 181 -0.10 2.93 6.09
CA THR A 181 1.37 2.88 6.19
C THR A 181 1.76 2.45 7.60
N VAL A 182 2.54 1.39 7.73
CA VAL A 182 3.21 1.03 9.00
C VAL A 182 4.12 2.20 9.37
N GLY A 183 3.66 3.04 10.31
CA GLY A 183 4.51 4.04 10.96
C GLY A 183 4.37 5.47 10.46
N SER A 184 3.31 6.17 10.88
CA SER A 184 3.41 7.59 11.24
C SER A 184 2.52 7.89 12.45
N HIS A 185 2.89 7.38 13.61
CA HIS A 185 2.51 8.02 14.85
C HIS A 185 3.19 9.40 14.89
N ARG A 186 2.56 10.40 14.27
CA ARG A 186 2.77 11.78 14.69
C ARG A 186 2.06 11.90 16.04
N ASP A 187 2.86 11.74 17.08
CA ASP A 187 2.57 12.21 18.43
C ASP A 187 2.11 13.68 18.30
N ARG A 188 0.79 13.91 18.29
CA ARG A 188 0.23 15.23 18.50
C ARG A 188 0.38 15.50 19.99
N GLY A 189 1.56 16.05 20.32
CA GLY A 189 1.83 16.60 21.64
C GLY A 189 0.62 17.40 22.13
N ARG A 190 0.08 16.94 23.24
CA ARG A 190 -0.79 17.76 24.09
C ARG A 190 0.01 18.98 24.52
N GLY A 191 -0.18 20.08 23.82
CA GLY A 191 0.17 21.39 24.32
C GLY A 191 -0.68 21.66 25.55
N GLY A 192 -0.09 21.47 26.74
CA GLY A 192 -0.66 21.94 27.97
C GLY A 192 -0.79 23.44 27.91
N VAL A 193 -1.99 23.95 28.02
CA VAL A 193 -2.25 25.34 28.39
C VAL A 193 -2.36 25.33 29.92
N GLY A 194 -1.27 25.71 30.57
CA GLY A 194 -1.29 26.17 31.95
C GLY A 194 -1.45 27.68 31.96
N GLY A 195 -2.30 28.17 32.80
CA GLY A 195 -2.52 29.58 33.10
C GLY A 195 -3.82 29.75 33.83
#